data_509dd1a2c4b27f48f03f4e1b8a9dc470
#
_entry.id   509dd1a2c4b27f48f03f4e1b8a9dc470
#
_cell.length_a   1.000
_cell.length_b   1.000
_cell.length_c   1.000
_cell.angle_alpha   90.00
_cell.angle_beta   90.00
_cell.angle_gamma   90.00
#
_symmetry.space_group_name_H-M   'P 1'
#
loop_
_entity.id
_entity.type
_entity.pdbx_description
1 polymer ?
#
loop_
_entity_poly.entity_id
_entity_poly.type
_entity_poly.pdbx_seq_one_letter_code
_entity_poly.pdbx_strand_id
1 'polypeptide(L)'
;VRRFGSDGLAVDGKLMAPCLSVGLAACDRFDPCDNPECCECFRLDHLSEFSAPALFESSLHSLPLVGRGKVRDIYAIGADRLLIITTDRLSAFDVVLSEPIPGKGQILNGMAQFWFDRLKPIVPNHLTGILPETVVAPEERAQVQGRSMVVKRLQPIPVEAVVRGYLIGSGWKDYQASGAVCGIELPAGLRQAERLPEPIFTPATKADVGDHDENIAFAEMVVRIGEPLAQQIRSVSLALYRDACEYAAAKGILIADTKFEFGLDEAGTLHLMDEVLTADSSRFWPADTWVVGESPPSFDKQFVRDWLESQHWDKQAPAPHLPQEVIARTAEKYREALFRLTGQHLGGPGADRKNGETTP
;
A
#
# COMPACT_ATOMS: atom_id res chain seq x y z
N VAL A 1 -29.21 43.00 -55.71
CA VAL A 1 -29.70 42.78 -57.07
C VAL A 1 -29.10 41.44 -57.55
N ARG A 2 -29.99 40.49 -57.84
CA ARG A 2 -29.87 39.23 -58.65
C ARG A 2 -28.91 38.15 -58.13
N ARG A 3 -29.34 36.98 -57.59
CA ARG A 3 -30.13 35.85 -58.12
C ARG A 3 -29.43 35.02 -59.22
N PHE A 4 -29.53 33.71 -59.00
CA PHE A 4 -29.48 32.48 -59.83
C PHE A 4 -28.12 31.78 -59.79
N GLY A 5 -28.05 30.50 -59.65
CA GLY A 5 -29.01 29.39 -59.54
C GLY A 5 -28.26 28.06 -59.56
N SER A 6 -28.84 27.11 -58.91
CA SER A 6 -28.85 25.63 -58.96
C SER A 6 -27.93 24.91 -59.94
N ASP A 7 -27.37 23.79 -59.48
CA ASP A 7 -27.63 22.40 -59.73
C ASP A 7 -26.43 21.52 -59.33
N GLY A 8 -26.52 20.67 -58.58
CA GLY A 8 -26.55 19.40 -58.03
C GLY A 8 -25.72 18.35 -58.71
N LEU A 9 -24.91 17.62 -57.90
CA LEU A 9 -24.68 16.16 -58.01
C LEU A 9 -24.00 15.66 -56.76
N ALA A 10 -24.60 14.64 -56.16
CA ALA A 10 -24.09 13.95 -55.00
C ALA A 10 -23.00 12.95 -55.40
N VAL A 11 -21.93 12.85 -54.62
CA VAL A 11 -21.11 11.62 -54.44
C VAL A 11 -20.54 11.60 -53.02
N ASP A 12 -20.60 10.44 -52.40
CA ASP A 12 -20.14 10.08 -51.06
C ASP A 12 -18.69 10.54 -50.75
N GLY A 13 -18.53 11.17 -49.60
CA GLY A 13 -17.17 11.45 -49.07
C GLY A 13 -17.24 12.05 -47.68
N LYS A 14 -17.05 11.23 -46.68
CA LYS A 14 -16.85 11.69 -45.30
C LYS A 14 -15.65 12.65 -45.22
N LEU A 15 -15.92 13.94 -45.06
CA LEU A 15 -14.91 14.93 -44.70
C LEU A 15 -14.71 14.89 -43.17
N MET A 16 -13.53 14.53 -42.75
CA MET A 16 -13.01 14.81 -41.41
C MET A 16 -12.79 16.32 -41.28
N ALA A 17 -13.45 16.98 -40.34
CA ALA A 17 -13.15 18.31 -39.92
C ALA A 17 -12.01 18.34 -38.90
N PRO A 18 -11.06 19.30 -38.96
CA PRO A 18 -9.97 19.40 -37.99
C PRO A 18 -10.47 20.02 -36.67
N CYS A 19 -10.13 19.42 -35.55
CA CYS A 19 -10.28 20.01 -34.24
C CYS A 19 -9.38 21.23 -34.11
N LEU A 20 -9.99 22.43 -34.07
CA LEU A 20 -9.35 23.65 -33.70
C LEU A 20 -9.22 23.77 -32.19
N SER A 21 -8.01 24.10 -31.76
CA SER A 21 -7.61 24.46 -30.41
C SER A 21 -8.54 25.45 -29.75
N VAL A 22 -9.17 25.09 -28.62
CA VAL A 22 -9.81 26.04 -27.70
C VAL A 22 -9.18 25.83 -26.33
N GLY A 23 -8.73 26.97 -25.76
CA GLY A 23 -7.93 27.06 -24.56
C GLY A 23 -8.60 26.51 -23.31
N LEU A 24 -7.74 26.06 -22.41
CA LEU A 24 -8.09 25.67 -21.04
C LEU A 24 -8.72 26.88 -20.30
N ALA A 25 -10.02 26.76 -20.03
CA ALA A 25 -10.68 27.53 -18.98
C ALA A 25 -11.32 26.51 -18.02
N ALA A 26 -11.07 26.74 -16.76
CA ALA A 26 -11.45 25.90 -15.62
C ALA A 26 -12.91 25.43 -15.71
N CYS A 27 -13.12 24.12 -15.58
CA CYS A 27 -14.41 23.51 -15.36
C CYS A 27 -14.55 23.22 -13.85
N ASP A 28 -14.97 24.28 -13.12
CA ASP A 28 -15.46 24.13 -11.74
C ASP A 28 -16.98 23.90 -11.81
N ARG A 29 -17.38 22.64 -11.84
CA ARG A 29 -18.69 22.14 -11.33
C ARG A 29 -18.86 20.68 -11.70
N PHE A 30 -19.01 19.83 -10.73
CA PHE A 30 -19.49 18.46 -10.88
C PHE A 30 -20.99 18.51 -11.22
N ASP A 31 -21.31 18.39 -12.51
CA ASP A 31 -22.61 17.96 -12.97
C ASP A 31 -22.45 16.63 -13.72
N PRO A 32 -23.33 15.64 -13.51
CA PRO A 32 -23.24 14.36 -14.20
C PRO A 32 -23.43 14.57 -15.71
N CYS A 33 -22.46 14.09 -16.47
CA CYS A 33 -22.47 14.14 -17.92
C CYS A 33 -23.53 13.17 -18.47
N ASP A 34 -24.64 13.68 -18.96
CA ASP A 34 -25.75 12.89 -19.56
C ASP A 34 -25.44 12.32 -20.98
N ASN A 35 -24.18 12.33 -21.40
CA ASN A 35 -23.80 11.81 -22.71
C ASN A 35 -22.99 10.49 -22.57
N PRO A 36 -23.57 9.34 -22.91
CA PRO A 36 -22.92 8.03 -22.79
C PRO A 36 -21.66 7.88 -23.66
N GLU A 37 -21.50 8.67 -24.73
CA GLU A 37 -20.30 8.64 -25.60
C GLU A 37 -19.06 9.35 -25.00
N CYS A 38 -19.24 10.21 -23.99
CA CYS A 38 -18.14 10.89 -23.30
C CYS A 38 -17.45 9.98 -22.26
N CYS A 39 -18.17 8.98 -21.73
CA CYS A 39 -17.62 8.04 -20.74
C CYS A 39 -16.72 6.95 -21.34
N GLU A 40 -16.83 6.65 -22.64
CA GLU A 40 -16.00 5.61 -23.27
C GLU A 40 -14.58 6.09 -23.59
N CYS A 41 -14.39 7.37 -23.91
CA CYS A 41 -13.05 7.91 -24.16
C CYS A 41 -12.16 7.97 -22.89
N PHE A 42 -12.76 8.13 -21.71
CA PHE A 42 -12.01 8.16 -20.44
C PHE A 42 -11.64 6.77 -19.90
N ARG A 43 -12.30 5.72 -20.38
CA ARG A 43 -12.09 4.34 -19.88
C ARG A 43 -11.00 3.55 -20.61
N LEU A 44 -10.59 3.92 -21.79
CA LEU A 44 -9.68 3.11 -22.62
C LEU A 44 -8.22 3.57 -22.57
N ASP A 45 -7.92 4.82 -22.24
CA ASP A 45 -6.56 5.35 -22.26
C ASP A 45 -5.73 5.00 -21.02
N HIS A 46 -6.34 4.59 -19.90
CA HIS A 46 -5.61 4.22 -18.67
C HIS A 46 -5.17 2.76 -18.57
N LEU A 47 -5.59 1.89 -19.47
CA LEU A 47 -5.18 0.47 -19.46
C LEU A 47 -3.86 0.21 -20.21
N SER A 48 -3.35 1.17 -20.98
CA SER A 48 -2.13 1.02 -21.80
C SER A 48 -0.83 1.47 -21.12
N GLU A 49 -0.87 2.05 -19.91
CA GLU A 49 0.33 2.60 -19.25
C GLU A 49 1.22 1.57 -18.51
N PHE A 50 0.80 0.31 -18.41
CA PHE A 50 1.67 -0.74 -17.89
C PHE A 50 2.41 -1.46 -19.01
N SER A 51 3.50 -0.89 -19.49
CA SER A 51 4.35 -1.52 -20.50
C SER A 51 5.30 -2.57 -19.91
N ALA A 52 5.50 -2.63 -18.61
CA ALA A 52 6.36 -3.61 -17.96
C ALA A 52 5.55 -4.81 -17.43
N PRO A 53 6.00 -6.05 -17.70
CA PRO A 53 5.36 -7.24 -17.16
C PRO A 53 5.39 -7.23 -15.62
N ALA A 54 4.33 -7.75 -15.00
CA ALA A 54 4.26 -7.88 -13.54
C ALA A 54 5.40 -8.78 -13.04
N LEU A 55 6.07 -8.36 -11.96
CA LEU A 55 7.15 -9.12 -11.34
C LEU A 55 6.59 -10.07 -10.26
N PHE A 56 6.48 -11.35 -10.57
CA PHE A 56 6.07 -12.36 -9.59
C PHE A 56 7.23 -12.75 -8.68
N GLU A 57 8.40 -13.06 -9.23
CA GLU A 57 9.65 -13.37 -8.53
C GLU A 57 10.83 -12.66 -9.19
N SER A 58 11.76 -12.19 -8.38
CA SER A 58 13.01 -11.65 -8.89
C SER A 58 14.05 -12.77 -9.07
N SER A 59 14.97 -12.57 -10.02
CA SER A 59 16.00 -13.53 -10.39
C SER A 59 17.37 -12.85 -10.54
N LEU A 60 17.82 -12.17 -9.48
CA LEU A 60 19.14 -11.54 -9.49
C LEU A 60 20.23 -12.60 -9.31
N HIS A 61 21.27 -12.49 -10.14
CA HIS A 61 22.49 -13.32 -10.08
C HIS A 61 23.67 -12.56 -9.47
N SER A 62 23.61 -11.21 -9.48
CA SER A 62 24.67 -10.35 -8.94
C SER A 62 24.72 -10.30 -7.42
N LEU A 63 23.63 -10.69 -6.73
CA LEU A 63 23.53 -10.68 -5.29
C LEU A 63 23.01 -12.02 -4.75
N PRO A 64 23.51 -12.49 -3.60
CA PRO A 64 23.01 -13.71 -2.97
C PRO A 64 21.60 -13.51 -2.41
N LEU A 65 20.66 -14.40 -2.79
CA LEU A 65 19.33 -14.44 -2.22
C LEU A 65 19.39 -14.89 -0.76
N VAL A 66 18.81 -14.11 0.15
CA VAL A 66 18.69 -14.42 1.58
C VAL A 66 17.39 -15.17 1.85
N GLY A 67 16.29 -14.75 1.21
CA GLY A 67 14.99 -15.37 1.39
C GLY A 67 13.91 -14.75 0.53
N ARG A 68 12.80 -15.48 0.40
CA ARG A 68 11.56 -15.01 -0.21
C ARG A 68 10.44 -15.04 0.79
N GLY A 69 9.87 -13.87 1.06
CA GLY A 69 8.64 -13.73 1.83
C GLY A 69 7.40 -13.85 0.96
N LYS A 70 6.22 -13.67 1.55
CA LYS A 70 4.94 -13.75 0.84
C LYS A 70 4.86 -12.79 -0.35
N VAL A 71 5.45 -11.58 -0.24
CA VAL A 71 5.38 -10.52 -1.27
C VAL A 71 6.72 -9.82 -1.53
N ARG A 72 7.81 -10.21 -0.89
CA ARG A 72 9.14 -9.59 -1.04
C ARG A 72 10.23 -10.63 -1.22
N ASP A 73 11.23 -10.27 -2.03
CA ASP A 73 12.46 -11.02 -2.19
C ASP A 73 13.60 -10.22 -1.58
N ILE A 74 14.47 -10.88 -0.81
CA ILE A 74 15.52 -10.24 -0.01
C ILE A 74 16.88 -10.78 -0.42
N TYR A 75 17.78 -9.88 -0.80
CA TYR A 75 19.16 -10.18 -1.20
C TYR A 75 20.16 -9.52 -0.26
N ALA A 76 21.33 -10.15 -0.06
CA ALA A 76 22.39 -9.58 0.76
C ALA A 76 23.28 -8.64 -0.06
N ILE A 77 23.64 -7.49 0.54
CA ILE A 77 24.66 -6.57 0.03
C ILE A 77 25.76 -6.49 1.09
N GLY A 78 26.79 -7.31 0.94
CA GLY A 78 27.81 -7.47 1.98
C GLY A 78 27.22 -8.06 3.27
N ALA A 79 27.80 -7.66 4.41
CA ALA A 79 27.39 -8.16 5.72
C ALA A 79 26.31 -7.29 6.39
N ASP A 80 26.28 -6.01 6.07
CA ASP A 80 25.60 -4.95 6.83
C ASP A 80 24.35 -4.39 6.16
N ARG A 81 24.04 -4.80 4.90
CA ARG A 81 22.92 -4.27 4.12
C ARG A 81 22.13 -5.37 3.41
N LEU A 82 20.90 -5.01 3.08
CA LEU A 82 19.99 -5.85 2.29
C LEU A 82 19.40 -5.03 1.14
N LEU A 83 19.12 -5.70 0.03
CA LEU A 83 18.23 -5.22 -1.01
C LEU A 83 16.87 -5.92 -0.82
N ILE A 84 15.82 -5.15 -0.56
CA ILE A 84 14.45 -5.65 -0.46
C ILE A 84 13.72 -5.28 -1.75
N ILE A 85 13.23 -6.29 -2.47
CA ILE A 85 12.45 -6.12 -3.69
C ILE A 85 10.99 -6.45 -3.38
N THR A 86 10.11 -5.46 -3.51
CA THR A 86 8.66 -5.64 -3.38
C THR A 86 8.13 -6.13 -4.73
N THR A 87 7.62 -7.35 -4.74
CA THR A 87 7.07 -7.99 -5.94
C THR A 87 5.60 -7.62 -6.14
N ASP A 88 5.03 -8.03 -7.27
CA ASP A 88 3.61 -7.85 -7.56
C ASP A 88 2.74 -9.00 -7.02
N ARG A 89 3.34 -9.97 -6.28
CA ARG A 89 2.59 -11.00 -5.56
C ARG A 89 1.60 -10.39 -4.59
N LEU A 90 0.43 -11.00 -4.49
CA LEU A 90 -0.56 -10.69 -3.46
C LEU A 90 -0.70 -11.89 -2.53
N SER A 91 -0.75 -11.62 -1.23
CA SER A 91 -1.06 -12.63 -0.21
C SER A 91 -2.33 -12.22 0.53
N ALA A 92 -3.26 -13.17 0.67
CA ALA A 92 -4.47 -13.01 1.47
C ALA A 92 -4.69 -14.29 2.29
N PHE A 93 -5.11 -14.15 3.55
CA PHE A 93 -5.29 -15.27 4.48
C PHE A 93 -4.05 -16.18 4.59
N ASP A 94 -2.85 -15.55 4.56
CA ASP A 94 -1.53 -16.19 4.59
C ASP A 94 -1.17 -17.05 3.38
N VAL A 95 -2.04 -17.12 2.36
CA VAL A 95 -1.79 -17.79 1.09
C VAL A 95 -1.36 -16.78 0.03
N VAL A 96 -0.28 -17.09 -0.70
CA VAL A 96 0.16 -16.31 -1.87
C VAL A 96 -0.70 -16.73 -3.06
N LEU A 97 -1.32 -15.73 -3.71
CA LEU A 97 -2.17 -15.95 -4.88
C LEU A 97 -1.31 -16.15 -6.15
N SER A 98 -1.82 -16.92 -7.10
CA SER A 98 -1.12 -17.24 -8.35
C SER A 98 -1.02 -16.05 -9.33
N GLU A 99 -1.98 -15.12 -9.27
CA GLU A 99 -2.00 -13.95 -10.13
C GLU A 99 -1.35 -12.74 -9.45
N PRO A 100 -0.33 -12.12 -10.07
CA PRO A 100 0.24 -10.86 -9.59
C PRO A 100 -0.71 -9.70 -9.86
N ILE A 101 -0.65 -8.67 -9.02
CA ILE A 101 -1.33 -7.39 -9.24
C ILE A 101 -0.33 -6.43 -9.91
N PRO A 102 -0.51 -6.08 -11.21
CA PRO A 102 0.46 -5.28 -11.95
C PRO A 102 0.76 -3.93 -11.29
N GLY A 103 2.06 -3.65 -11.08
CA GLY A 103 2.54 -2.41 -10.47
C GLY A 103 2.41 -2.33 -8.95
N LYS A 104 1.85 -3.35 -8.30
CA LYS A 104 1.67 -3.38 -6.84
C LYS A 104 2.98 -3.12 -6.10
N GLY A 105 4.06 -3.79 -6.51
CA GLY A 105 5.37 -3.64 -5.87
C GLY A 105 5.89 -2.21 -5.90
N GLN A 106 5.72 -1.52 -7.03
CA GLN A 106 6.14 -0.12 -7.17
C GLN A 106 5.27 0.81 -6.32
N ILE A 107 3.97 0.57 -6.28
CA ILE A 107 3.03 1.36 -5.47
C ILE A 107 3.38 1.25 -3.99
N LEU A 108 3.50 0.03 -3.47
CA LEU A 108 3.80 -0.19 -2.05
C LEU A 108 5.18 0.37 -1.67
N ASN A 109 6.19 0.21 -2.52
CA ASN A 109 7.51 0.77 -2.30
C ASN A 109 7.48 2.31 -2.28
N GLY A 110 6.74 2.94 -3.20
CA GLY A 110 6.53 4.39 -3.21
C GLY A 110 5.83 4.90 -1.95
N MET A 111 4.78 4.22 -1.50
CA MET A 111 4.10 4.52 -0.24
C MET A 111 5.04 4.39 0.96
N ALA A 112 5.77 3.27 1.05
CA ALA A 112 6.70 3.04 2.17
C ALA A 112 7.80 4.10 2.22
N GLN A 113 8.41 4.46 1.08
CA GLN A 113 9.43 5.51 1.03
C GLN A 113 8.87 6.87 1.48
N PHE A 114 7.69 7.25 1.01
CA PHE A 114 7.03 8.49 1.45
C PHE A 114 6.85 8.53 2.97
N TRP A 115 6.34 7.45 3.58
CA TRP A 115 6.13 7.39 5.01
C TRP A 115 7.43 7.31 5.81
N PHE A 116 8.43 6.58 5.36
CA PHE A 116 9.75 6.57 5.99
C PHE A 116 10.37 7.97 6.04
N ASP A 117 10.27 8.74 4.96
CA ASP A 117 10.79 10.12 4.91
C ASP A 117 9.99 11.04 5.85
N ARG A 118 8.66 10.94 5.85
CA ARG A 118 7.79 11.75 6.70
C ARG A 118 7.98 11.46 8.19
N LEU A 119 8.06 10.20 8.55
CA LEU A 119 8.08 9.75 9.95
C LEU A 119 9.49 9.72 10.58
N LYS A 120 10.53 10.01 9.80
CA LYS A 120 11.92 10.08 10.25
C LYS A 120 12.17 10.94 11.50
N PRO A 121 11.44 12.06 11.74
CA PRO A 121 11.61 12.84 12.97
C PRO A 121 11.15 12.11 14.25
N ILE A 122 10.28 11.09 14.14
CA ILE A 122 9.75 10.35 15.30
C ILE A 122 10.69 9.19 15.66
N VAL A 123 11.17 8.44 14.67
CA VAL A 123 12.07 7.31 14.84
C VAL A 123 12.96 7.15 13.61
N PRO A 124 14.25 6.83 13.75
CA PRO A 124 15.09 6.50 12.62
C PRO A 124 14.54 5.26 11.90
N ASN A 125 14.87 5.12 10.62
CA ASN A 125 14.45 3.97 9.83
C ASN A 125 15.65 3.27 9.18
N HIS A 126 15.41 2.15 8.53
CA HIS A 126 16.43 1.29 7.95
C HIS A 126 16.96 1.76 6.58
N LEU A 127 16.40 2.78 5.95
CA LEU A 127 16.84 3.24 4.63
C LEU A 127 18.29 3.72 4.64
N THR A 128 19.05 3.35 3.61
CA THR A 128 20.45 3.79 3.43
C THR A 128 20.58 5.00 2.49
N GLY A 129 19.55 5.25 1.66
CA GLY A 129 19.63 6.24 0.57
C GLY A 129 20.41 5.77 -0.66
N ILE A 130 20.96 4.56 -0.65
CA ILE A 130 21.63 3.97 -1.83
C ILE A 130 20.57 3.58 -2.86
N LEU A 131 20.82 3.95 -4.12
CA LEU A 131 19.93 3.59 -5.23
C LEU A 131 20.05 2.10 -5.56
N PRO A 132 18.95 1.34 -5.60
CA PRO A 132 18.96 -0.10 -5.88
C PRO A 132 19.64 -0.48 -7.20
N GLU A 133 19.50 0.35 -8.23
CA GLU A 133 20.07 0.15 -9.56
C GLU A 133 21.62 0.20 -9.58
N THR A 134 22.22 0.74 -8.53
CA THR A 134 23.70 0.85 -8.41
C THR A 134 24.34 -0.38 -7.77
N VAL A 135 23.54 -1.26 -7.17
CA VAL A 135 24.05 -2.45 -6.45
C VAL A 135 23.78 -3.77 -7.17
N VAL A 136 23.13 -3.71 -8.34
CA VAL A 136 22.83 -4.86 -9.19
C VAL A 136 23.51 -4.73 -10.56
N ALA A 137 23.62 -5.83 -11.28
CA ALA A 137 24.13 -5.83 -12.66
C ALA A 137 23.22 -4.99 -13.59
N PRO A 138 23.77 -4.36 -14.64
CA PRO A 138 22.99 -3.50 -15.54
C PRO A 138 21.74 -4.16 -16.13
N GLU A 139 21.82 -5.44 -16.48
CA GLU A 139 20.71 -6.24 -17.03
C GLU A 139 19.61 -6.57 -16.01
N GLU A 140 19.91 -6.44 -14.72
CA GLU A 140 18.97 -6.72 -13.63
C GLU A 140 18.21 -5.48 -13.15
N ARG A 141 18.62 -4.28 -13.59
CA ARG A 141 18.06 -3.00 -13.10
C ARG A 141 16.55 -2.90 -13.26
N ALA A 142 15.99 -3.44 -14.33
CA ALA A 142 14.55 -3.44 -14.57
C ALA A 142 13.76 -4.18 -13.48
N GLN A 143 14.37 -5.17 -12.80
CA GLN A 143 13.72 -5.92 -11.73
C GLN A 143 13.66 -5.15 -10.40
N VAL A 144 14.54 -4.15 -10.23
CA VAL A 144 14.66 -3.40 -8.97
C VAL A 144 14.09 -1.99 -9.04
N GLN A 145 13.97 -1.44 -10.25
CA GLN A 145 13.59 -0.06 -10.50
C GLN A 145 12.21 0.27 -9.92
N GLY A 146 12.16 1.29 -9.06
CA GLY A 146 10.93 1.81 -8.46
C GLY A 146 10.27 0.91 -7.40
N ARG A 147 10.72 -0.34 -7.24
CA ARG A 147 10.09 -1.33 -6.35
C ARG A 147 11.01 -1.86 -5.25
N SER A 148 12.17 -1.29 -5.08
CA SER A 148 13.20 -1.81 -4.18
C SER A 148 13.77 -0.75 -3.27
N MET A 149 14.35 -1.19 -2.16
CA MET A 149 15.07 -0.36 -1.21
C MET A 149 16.35 -1.06 -0.78
N VAL A 150 17.47 -0.31 -0.73
CA VAL A 150 18.69 -0.74 -0.05
C VAL A 150 18.60 -0.29 1.40
N VAL A 151 18.63 -1.26 2.31
CA VAL A 151 18.37 -1.03 3.74
C VAL A 151 19.51 -1.55 4.60
N LYS A 152 19.64 -1.03 5.82
CA LYS A 152 20.51 -1.58 6.85
C LYS A 152 20.03 -2.98 7.24
N ARG A 153 20.94 -3.90 7.47
CA ARG A 153 20.65 -5.17 8.11
C ARG A 153 20.53 -4.94 9.61
N LEU A 154 19.31 -4.99 10.13
CA LEU A 154 19.00 -4.84 11.54
C LEU A 154 18.74 -6.20 12.18
N GLN A 155 18.84 -6.28 13.51
CA GLN A 155 18.34 -7.39 14.29
C GLN A 155 16.82 -7.22 14.43
N PRO A 156 15.98 -8.06 13.78
CA PRO A 156 14.53 -7.91 13.86
C PRO A 156 14.02 -8.18 15.26
N ILE A 157 13.03 -7.42 15.70
CA ILE A 157 12.30 -7.69 16.92
C ILE A 157 11.16 -8.67 16.61
N PRO A 158 11.02 -9.81 17.33
CA PRO A 158 10.07 -10.87 17.00
C PRO A 158 8.64 -10.56 17.48
N VAL A 159 8.20 -9.33 17.28
CA VAL A 159 6.86 -8.82 17.63
C VAL A 159 6.39 -7.89 16.54
N GLU A 160 5.15 -8.04 16.12
CA GLU A 160 4.46 -7.08 15.27
C GLU A 160 3.79 -6.00 16.12
N ALA A 161 4.07 -4.75 15.83
CA ALA A 161 3.55 -3.60 16.56
C ALA A 161 2.28 -3.07 15.87
N VAL A 162 1.12 -3.63 16.22
CA VAL A 162 -0.15 -3.22 15.64
C VAL A 162 -0.76 -2.09 16.45
N VAL A 163 -1.23 -1.05 15.76
CA VAL A 163 -2.01 0.06 16.35
C VAL A 163 -3.38 0.10 15.70
N ARG A 164 -4.42 0.22 16.51
CA ARG A 164 -5.81 0.27 16.05
C ARG A 164 -6.49 1.55 16.54
N GLY A 165 -7.05 2.32 15.61
CA GLY A 165 -7.91 3.46 15.92
C GLY A 165 -9.39 3.17 15.68
N TYR A 166 -9.69 2.04 15.03
CA TYR A 166 -11.03 1.56 14.73
C TYR A 166 -11.14 0.06 15.02
N LEU A 167 -12.33 -0.39 15.33
CA LEU A 167 -12.60 -1.77 15.74
C LEU A 167 -12.95 -2.65 14.53
N ILE A 168 -11.97 -3.31 13.95
CA ILE A 168 -12.10 -4.12 12.73
C ILE A 168 -11.17 -5.34 12.74
N GLY A 169 -11.39 -6.31 11.85
CA GLY A 169 -10.53 -7.48 11.66
C GLY A 169 -10.43 -8.36 12.89
N SER A 170 -9.22 -8.79 13.29
CA SER A 170 -9.02 -9.61 14.49
C SER A 170 -9.42 -8.87 15.76
N GLY A 171 -9.19 -7.55 15.86
CA GLY A 171 -9.63 -6.76 17.01
C GLY A 171 -11.13 -6.75 17.20
N TRP A 172 -11.92 -6.71 16.11
CA TRP A 172 -13.38 -6.85 16.20
C TRP A 172 -13.79 -8.24 16.69
N LYS A 173 -13.14 -9.30 16.21
CA LYS A 173 -13.42 -10.67 16.66
C LYS A 173 -13.10 -10.87 18.14
N ASP A 174 -11.97 -10.35 18.61
CA ASP A 174 -11.57 -10.40 20.01
C ASP A 174 -12.57 -9.67 20.91
N TYR A 175 -12.98 -8.47 20.49
CA TYR A 175 -13.97 -7.67 21.21
C TYR A 175 -15.34 -8.37 21.29
N GLN A 176 -15.80 -8.96 20.20
CA GLN A 176 -17.05 -9.74 20.21
C GLN A 176 -17.00 -10.92 21.18
N ALA A 177 -15.84 -11.57 21.30
CA ALA A 177 -15.66 -12.72 22.14
C ALA A 177 -15.52 -12.38 23.63
N SER A 178 -14.88 -11.25 23.97
CA SER A 178 -14.46 -10.96 25.35
C SER A 178 -14.73 -9.53 25.84
N GLY A 179 -15.15 -8.60 24.98
CA GLY A 179 -15.23 -7.18 25.31
C GLY A 179 -13.86 -6.48 25.37
N ALA A 180 -12.79 -7.18 25.04
CA ALA A 180 -11.42 -6.68 25.13
C ALA A 180 -10.60 -7.01 23.85
N VAL A 181 -9.49 -6.30 23.64
CA VAL A 181 -8.52 -6.59 22.58
C VAL A 181 -7.12 -6.62 23.21
N CYS A 182 -6.38 -7.70 23.07
CA CYS A 182 -5.07 -7.88 23.70
C CYS A 182 -5.06 -7.61 25.23
N GLY A 183 -6.16 -7.92 25.92
CA GLY A 183 -6.34 -7.64 27.34
C GLY A 183 -6.72 -6.19 27.68
N ILE A 184 -6.92 -5.32 26.70
CA ILE A 184 -7.43 -3.95 26.87
C ILE A 184 -8.95 -3.99 26.84
N GLU A 185 -9.58 -3.75 27.99
CA GLU A 185 -11.05 -3.63 28.09
C GLU A 185 -11.53 -2.41 27.28
N LEU A 186 -12.57 -2.58 26.48
CA LEU A 186 -13.16 -1.53 25.68
C LEU A 186 -14.60 -1.24 26.13
N PRO A 187 -15.12 -0.03 25.88
CA PRO A 187 -16.51 0.31 26.21
C PRO A 187 -17.49 -0.71 25.61
N ALA A 188 -18.53 -1.03 26.37
CA ALA A 188 -19.59 -1.91 25.89
C ALA A 188 -20.42 -1.26 24.79
N GLY A 189 -20.90 -2.06 23.83
CA GLY A 189 -21.80 -1.61 22.77
C GLY A 189 -21.10 -0.99 21.55
N LEU A 190 -19.77 -1.09 21.44
CA LEU A 190 -19.06 -0.71 20.22
C LEU A 190 -19.48 -1.60 19.05
N ARG A 191 -19.55 -1.01 17.87
CA ARG A 191 -19.92 -1.68 16.62
C ARG A 191 -18.70 -1.88 15.72
N GLN A 192 -18.84 -2.73 14.73
CA GLN A 192 -17.81 -2.92 13.71
C GLN A 192 -17.47 -1.58 13.03
N ALA A 193 -16.20 -1.38 12.71
CA ALA A 193 -15.65 -0.16 12.11
C ALA A 193 -15.89 1.12 12.95
N GLU A 194 -16.30 1.00 14.22
CA GLU A 194 -16.42 2.16 15.09
C GLU A 194 -15.04 2.68 15.51
N ARG A 195 -14.92 4.01 15.55
CA ARG A 195 -13.70 4.67 16.00
C ARG A 195 -13.55 4.48 17.51
N LEU A 196 -12.39 4.05 17.94
CA LEU A 196 -12.05 3.94 19.35
C LEU A 196 -11.88 5.34 19.98
N PRO A 197 -12.19 5.51 21.26
CA PRO A 197 -11.96 6.78 21.98
C PRO A 197 -10.51 7.25 21.88
N GLU A 198 -9.56 6.32 22.00
CA GLU A 198 -8.13 6.51 21.81
C GLU A 198 -7.56 5.33 21.00
N PRO A 199 -6.53 5.56 20.16
CA PRO A 199 -5.83 4.45 19.51
C PRO A 199 -5.21 3.52 20.54
N ILE A 200 -5.36 2.22 20.33
CA ILE A 200 -4.81 1.19 21.21
C ILE A 200 -3.62 0.47 20.53
N PHE A 201 -2.63 0.11 21.32
CA PHE A 201 -1.49 -0.71 20.92
C PHE A 201 -1.80 -2.17 21.23
N THR A 202 -1.84 -3.00 20.20
CA THR A 202 -2.27 -4.41 20.24
C THR A 202 -1.21 -5.28 19.57
N PRO A 203 -0.11 -5.62 20.27
CA PRO A 203 0.98 -6.38 19.67
C PRO A 203 0.53 -7.76 19.23
N ALA A 204 1.22 -8.33 18.23
CA ALA A 204 1.04 -9.70 17.82
C ALA A 204 2.39 -10.44 17.78
N THR A 205 2.35 -11.76 17.85
CA THR A 205 3.52 -12.58 17.57
C THR A 205 3.90 -12.42 16.10
N LYS A 206 5.19 -12.56 15.79
CA LYS A 206 5.64 -12.77 14.42
C LYS A 206 5.78 -14.28 14.24
N ALA A 207 4.78 -14.88 13.61
CA ALA A 207 4.76 -16.33 13.40
C ALA A 207 5.78 -16.76 12.35
N ASP A 208 6.22 -18.01 12.41
CA ASP A 208 7.02 -18.63 11.38
C ASP A 208 6.22 -18.78 10.06
N VAL A 209 6.92 -18.99 8.96
CA VAL A 209 6.28 -19.15 7.65
C VAL A 209 5.34 -20.37 7.66
N GLY A 210 4.05 -20.09 7.53
CA GLY A 210 2.99 -21.13 7.56
C GLY A 210 2.07 -21.06 8.76
N ASP A 211 2.45 -20.33 9.79
CA ASP A 211 1.61 -20.07 10.96
C ASP A 211 0.95 -18.69 10.90
N HIS A 212 -0.04 -18.45 11.74
CA HIS A 212 -0.77 -17.18 11.84
C HIS A 212 -0.22 -16.33 12.99
N ASP A 213 -0.10 -15.02 12.73
CA ASP A 213 0.21 -14.04 13.76
C ASP A 213 -0.94 -13.99 14.79
N GLU A 214 -0.62 -14.14 16.07
CA GLU A 214 -1.60 -14.13 17.15
C GLU A 214 -1.50 -12.83 17.95
N ASN A 215 -2.64 -12.21 18.22
CA ASN A 215 -2.72 -11.07 19.14
C ASN A 215 -2.26 -11.51 20.52
N ILE A 216 -1.32 -10.75 21.13
CA ILE A 216 -0.81 -11.01 22.49
C ILE A 216 -1.06 -9.82 23.40
N ALA A 217 -1.16 -10.08 24.70
CA ALA A 217 -1.20 -9.02 25.68
C ALA A 217 0.13 -8.26 25.77
N PHE A 218 0.10 -6.98 26.13
CA PHE A 218 1.31 -6.18 26.30
C PHE A 218 2.27 -6.81 27.33
N ALA A 219 1.75 -7.38 28.39
CA ALA A 219 2.55 -8.09 29.41
C ALA A 219 3.34 -9.28 28.80
N GLU A 220 2.78 -9.98 27.83
CA GLU A 220 3.48 -11.06 27.13
C GLU A 220 4.59 -10.52 26.23
N MET A 221 4.35 -9.38 25.52
CA MET A 221 5.40 -8.69 24.80
C MET A 221 6.56 -8.30 25.73
N VAL A 222 6.26 -7.77 26.92
CA VAL A 222 7.29 -7.45 27.94
C VAL A 222 8.13 -8.66 28.32
N VAL A 223 7.50 -9.82 28.49
CA VAL A 223 8.24 -11.06 28.79
C VAL A 223 9.18 -11.44 27.64
N ARG A 224 8.79 -11.22 26.39
CA ARG A 224 9.56 -11.60 25.20
C ARG A 224 10.77 -10.69 24.93
N ILE A 225 10.61 -9.38 25.10
CA ILE A 225 11.63 -8.40 24.66
C ILE A 225 12.11 -7.43 25.76
N GLY A 226 11.61 -7.57 26.98
CA GLY A 226 11.92 -6.71 28.10
C GLY A 226 11.08 -5.43 28.15
N GLU A 227 10.80 -4.95 29.36
CA GLU A 227 9.90 -3.81 29.57
C GLU A 227 10.36 -2.50 28.91
N PRO A 228 11.66 -2.09 29.00
CA PRO A 228 12.10 -0.83 28.42
C PRO A 228 11.87 -0.77 26.91
N LEU A 229 12.21 -1.83 26.18
CA LEU A 229 12.03 -1.92 24.74
C LEU A 229 10.55 -2.01 24.34
N ALA A 230 9.75 -2.78 25.09
CA ALA A 230 8.32 -2.88 24.86
C ALA A 230 7.61 -1.53 25.02
N GLN A 231 7.93 -0.77 26.06
CA GLN A 231 7.40 0.58 26.29
C GLN A 231 7.84 1.56 25.20
N GLN A 232 9.09 1.50 24.75
CA GLN A 232 9.60 2.34 23.68
C GLN A 232 8.84 2.06 22.38
N ILE A 233 8.68 0.79 21.98
CA ILE A 233 7.94 0.39 20.76
C ILE A 233 6.49 0.84 20.84
N ARG A 234 5.81 0.61 21.97
CA ARG A 234 4.44 1.08 22.19
C ARG A 234 4.30 2.60 21.99
N SER A 235 5.17 3.37 22.63
CA SER A 235 5.12 4.83 22.59
C SER A 235 5.39 5.36 21.17
N VAL A 236 6.42 4.81 20.50
CA VAL A 236 6.78 5.17 19.12
C VAL A 236 5.65 4.79 18.15
N SER A 237 5.10 3.57 18.25
CA SER A 237 4.02 3.11 17.36
C SER A 237 2.77 3.98 17.46
N LEU A 238 2.38 4.38 18.67
CA LEU A 238 1.25 5.29 18.86
C LEU A 238 1.53 6.69 18.30
N ALA A 239 2.77 7.20 18.42
CA ALA A 239 3.16 8.49 17.85
C ALA A 239 3.15 8.45 16.31
N LEU A 240 3.73 7.40 15.70
CA LEU A 240 3.70 7.17 14.26
C LEU A 240 2.27 7.11 13.73
N TYR A 241 1.40 6.36 14.40
CA TYR A 241 0.01 6.20 14.01
C TYR A 241 -0.76 7.52 14.06
N ARG A 242 -0.60 8.32 15.12
CA ARG A 242 -1.27 9.62 15.27
C ARG A 242 -0.87 10.61 14.18
N ASP A 243 0.44 10.77 13.91
CA ASP A 243 0.93 11.63 12.82
C ASP A 243 0.36 11.18 11.46
N ALA A 244 0.41 9.87 11.19
CA ALA A 244 -0.09 9.33 9.95
C ALA A 244 -1.61 9.53 9.78
N CYS A 245 -2.40 9.32 10.83
CA CYS A 245 -3.85 9.54 10.80
C CYS A 245 -4.22 11.00 10.56
N GLU A 246 -3.51 11.94 11.19
CA GLU A 246 -3.74 13.37 10.97
C GLU A 246 -3.46 13.75 9.51
N TYR A 247 -2.35 13.29 8.96
CA TYR A 247 -1.99 13.53 7.57
C TYR A 247 -2.99 12.90 6.59
N ALA A 248 -3.31 11.61 6.78
CA ALA A 248 -4.19 10.87 5.88
C ALA A 248 -5.63 11.41 5.91
N ALA A 249 -6.13 11.83 7.08
CA ALA A 249 -7.45 12.43 7.21
C ALA A 249 -7.60 13.71 6.37
N ALA A 250 -6.56 14.56 6.31
CA ALA A 250 -6.54 15.74 5.43
C ALA A 250 -6.55 15.39 3.92
N LYS A 251 -6.32 14.11 3.59
CA LYS A 251 -6.38 13.56 2.21
C LYS A 251 -7.64 12.71 1.98
N GLY A 252 -8.60 12.74 2.90
CA GLY A 252 -9.84 11.97 2.80
C GLY A 252 -9.65 10.46 3.03
N ILE A 253 -8.58 10.05 3.72
CA ILE A 253 -8.29 8.65 4.05
C ILE A 253 -8.29 8.45 5.56
N LEU A 254 -9.05 7.46 6.02
CA LEU A 254 -9.00 6.95 7.40
C LEU A 254 -8.05 5.76 7.45
N ILE A 255 -7.09 5.77 8.39
CA ILE A 255 -6.24 4.62 8.70
C ILE A 255 -6.89 3.88 9.86
N ALA A 256 -7.51 2.74 9.59
CA ALA A 256 -8.23 2.01 10.64
C ALA A 256 -7.30 1.30 11.61
N ASP A 257 -6.32 0.62 11.09
CA ASP A 257 -5.22 0.00 11.81
C ASP A 257 -3.99 -0.08 10.92
N THR A 258 -2.85 -0.30 11.55
CA THR A 258 -1.59 -0.52 10.85
C THR A 258 -0.68 -1.43 11.67
N LYS A 259 0.22 -2.11 10.99
CA LYS A 259 1.26 -2.96 11.54
C LYS A 259 2.62 -2.33 11.25
N PHE A 260 3.41 -2.10 12.31
CA PHE A 260 4.81 -1.69 12.21
C PHE A 260 5.73 -2.84 12.58
N GLU A 261 6.91 -2.83 11.98
CA GLU A 261 8.01 -3.73 12.35
C GLU A 261 9.23 -2.91 12.75
N PHE A 262 9.96 -3.39 13.74
CA PHE A 262 11.13 -2.72 14.27
C PHE A 262 12.34 -3.66 14.34
N GLY A 263 13.52 -3.07 14.30
CA GLY A 263 14.78 -3.76 14.51
C GLY A 263 15.77 -2.89 15.27
N LEU A 264 16.79 -3.52 15.82
CA LEU A 264 17.91 -2.84 16.50
C LEU A 264 19.14 -2.84 15.59
N ASP A 265 19.87 -1.73 15.59
CA ASP A 265 21.20 -1.70 15.01
C ASP A 265 22.23 -2.23 16.03
N GLU A 266 23.51 -2.28 15.62
CA GLU A 266 24.62 -2.77 16.48
C GLU A 266 24.80 -1.94 17.76
N ALA A 267 24.36 -0.68 17.78
CA ALA A 267 24.39 0.19 18.96
C ALA A 267 23.16 0.01 19.87
N GLY A 268 22.21 -0.85 19.48
CA GLY A 268 20.94 -1.05 20.19
C GLY A 268 19.91 0.05 19.93
N THR A 269 20.11 0.86 18.88
CA THR A 269 19.14 1.89 18.51
C THR A 269 17.94 1.28 17.80
N LEU A 270 16.72 1.67 18.21
CA LEU A 270 15.47 1.23 17.59
C LEU A 270 15.26 1.89 16.23
N HIS A 271 15.02 1.10 15.21
CA HIS A 271 14.71 1.56 13.85
C HIS A 271 13.37 0.99 13.38
N LEU A 272 12.58 1.81 12.68
CA LEU A 272 11.43 1.36 11.89
C LEU A 272 11.96 0.65 10.64
N MET A 273 11.41 -0.52 10.35
CA MET A 273 11.89 -1.36 9.23
C MET A 273 10.72 -2.00 8.44
N ASP A 274 11.08 -2.76 7.44
CA ASP A 274 10.23 -3.55 6.54
C ASP A 274 9.36 -2.67 5.66
N GLU A 275 8.08 -2.56 5.91
CA GLU A 275 7.16 -1.64 5.25
C GLU A 275 6.41 -0.79 6.28
N VAL A 276 5.97 0.39 5.87
CA VAL A 276 5.26 1.29 6.76
C VAL A 276 4.06 1.91 6.06
N LEU A 277 2.88 1.78 6.67
CA LEU A 277 1.64 2.44 6.24
C LEU A 277 1.37 2.26 4.73
N THR A 278 1.56 1.04 4.26
CA THR A 278 1.19 0.64 2.90
C THR A 278 -0.21 0.04 2.89
N ALA A 279 -0.80 -0.13 1.71
CA ALA A 279 -2.06 -0.83 1.56
C ALA A 279 -1.98 -2.35 1.87
N ASP A 280 -0.77 -2.88 2.13
CA ASP A 280 -0.57 -4.26 2.59
C ASP A 280 -0.49 -4.36 4.11
N SER A 281 0.12 -3.37 4.78
CA SER A 281 0.31 -3.34 6.24
C SER A 281 -0.79 -2.58 6.99
N SER A 282 -1.68 -1.87 6.29
CA SER A 282 -2.70 -0.99 6.88
C SER A 282 -4.06 -1.17 6.21
N ARG A 283 -5.13 -0.84 6.95
CA ARG A 283 -6.47 -0.66 6.37
C ARG A 283 -6.73 0.80 6.12
N PHE A 284 -6.93 1.15 4.85
CA PHE A 284 -7.24 2.49 4.37
C PHE A 284 -8.67 2.56 3.89
N TRP A 285 -9.47 3.44 4.50
CA TRP A 285 -10.86 3.65 4.13
C TRP A 285 -11.07 5.06 3.55
N PRO A 286 -11.90 5.22 2.51
CA PRO A 286 -12.38 6.54 2.12
C PRO A 286 -13.20 7.15 3.28
N ALA A 287 -12.87 8.38 3.67
CA ALA A 287 -13.53 9.03 4.80
C ALA A 287 -15.01 9.37 4.52
N ASP A 288 -15.34 9.59 3.25
CA ASP A 288 -16.67 9.96 2.77
C ASP A 288 -17.67 8.79 2.70
N THR A 289 -17.17 7.56 2.64
CA THR A 289 -18.00 6.34 2.56
C THR A 289 -17.95 5.48 3.83
N TRP A 290 -17.22 5.92 4.85
CA TRP A 290 -17.13 5.21 6.11
C TRP A 290 -18.45 5.28 6.90
N VAL A 291 -18.97 4.12 7.26
CA VAL A 291 -20.21 3.98 8.08
C VAL A 291 -19.93 3.00 9.22
N VAL A 292 -20.34 3.38 10.44
CA VAL A 292 -20.20 2.53 11.63
C VAL A 292 -21.21 1.38 11.57
N GLY A 293 -20.76 0.18 11.85
CA GLY A 293 -21.59 -1.05 11.84
C GLY A 293 -21.46 -1.87 10.56
N GLU A 294 -20.78 -1.35 9.55
CA GLU A 294 -20.54 -2.02 8.25
C GLU A 294 -19.05 -2.19 8.00
N SER A 295 -18.70 -3.09 7.08
CA SER A 295 -17.32 -3.17 6.56
C SER A 295 -17.12 -2.09 5.51
N PRO A 296 -16.31 -1.04 5.76
CA PRO A 296 -16.18 0.06 4.82
C PRO A 296 -15.52 -0.40 3.52
N PRO A 297 -15.83 0.26 2.37
CA PRO A 297 -15.00 0.16 1.18
C PRO A 297 -13.54 0.46 1.52
N SER A 298 -12.60 -0.18 0.85
CA SER A 298 -11.20 -0.11 1.23
C SER A 298 -10.29 0.09 0.02
N PHE A 299 -9.16 0.79 0.22
CA PHE A 299 -8.08 0.93 -0.74
C PHE A 299 -7.02 -0.17 -0.61
N ASP A 300 -7.25 -1.15 0.27
CA ASP A 300 -6.33 -2.25 0.58
C ASP A 300 -6.84 -3.61 0.05
N LYS A 301 -6.29 -4.69 0.59
CA LYS A 301 -6.62 -6.08 0.21
C LYS A 301 -8.07 -6.50 0.52
N GLN A 302 -8.87 -5.69 1.20
CA GLN A 302 -10.21 -6.13 1.63
C GLN A 302 -11.09 -6.51 0.45
N PHE A 303 -10.98 -5.79 -0.68
CA PHE A 303 -11.71 -6.13 -1.89
C PHE A 303 -11.41 -7.55 -2.40
N VAL A 304 -10.14 -7.95 -2.39
CA VAL A 304 -9.77 -9.33 -2.76
C VAL A 304 -10.21 -10.34 -1.70
N ARG A 305 -10.10 -9.99 -0.41
CA ARG A 305 -10.57 -10.86 0.67
C ARG A 305 -12.08 -11.14 0.58
N ASP A 306 -12.89 -10.10 0.33
CA ASP A 306 -14.33 -10.20 0.17
C ASP A 306 -14.67 -11.11 -1.02
N TRP A 307 -13.96 -10.95 -2.13
CA TRP A 307 -14.14 -11.82 -3.29
C TRP A 307 -13.76 -13.27 -2.97
N LEU A 308 -12.61 -13.51 -2.33
CA LEU A 308 -12.18 -14.86 -1.94
C LEU A 308 -13.17 -15.52 -0.97
N GLU A 309 -13.73 -14.77 -0.02
CA GLU A 309 -14.74 -15.28 0.91
C GLU A 309 -16.04 -15.67 0.18
N SER A 310 -16.41 -14.95 -0.89
CA SER A 310 -17.55 -15.29 -1.73
C SER A 310 -17.38 -16.60 -2.53
N GLN A 311 -16.13 -17.08 -2.69
CA GLN A 311 -15.81 -18.33 -3.39
C GLN A 311 -15.96 -19.59 -2.50
N HIS A 312 -16.34 -19.44 -1.24
CA HIS A 312 -16.43 -20.54 -0.28
C HIS A 312 -15.14 -21.35 -0.14
N TRP A 313 -13.99 -20.67 -0.28
CA TRP A 313 -12.66 -21.24 -0.16
C TRP A 313 -12.28 -21.42 1.31
N ASP A 314 -11.65 -22.57 1.63
CA ASP A 314 -11.24 -22.97 2.99
C ASP A 314 -9.98 -22.23 3.53
N LYS A 315 -9.46 -21.24 2.77
CA LYS A 315 -8.26 -20.46 3.11
C LYS A 315 -6.97 -21.28 3.14
N GLN A 316 -6.96 -22.42 2.44
CA GLN A 316 -5.78 -23.26 2.25
C GLN A 316 -5.27 -23.16 0.81
N ALA A 317 -3.95 -23.34 0.61
CA ALA A 317 -3.39 -23.38 -0.73
C ALA A 317 -3.85 -24.67 -1.49
N PRO A 318 -4.12 -24.58 -2.81
CA PRO A 318 -4.05 -23.40 -3.67
C PRO A 318 -5.27 -22.46 -3.51
N ALA A 319 -5.03 -21.17 -3.66
CA ALA A 319 -6.13 -20.19 -3.70
C ALA A 319 -6.91 -20.25 -5.04
N PRO A 320 -8.17 -19.80 -5.05
CA PRO A 320 -8.92 -19.61 -6.30
C PRO A 320 -8.22 -18.61 -7.23
N HIS A 321 -8.29 -18.85 -8.54
CA HIS A 321 -7.76 -17.93 -9.55
C HIS A 321 -8.53 -16.62 -9.59
N LEU A 322 -7.81 -15.49 -9.50
CA LEU A 322 -8.42 -14.17 -9.55
C LEU A 322 -8.88 -13.83 -10.98
N PRO A 323 -10.16 -13.43 -11.18
CA PRO A 323 -10.61 -12.87 -12.44
C PRO A 323 -9.86 -11.57 -12.79
N GLN A 324 -9.66 -11.31 -14.09
CA GLN A 324 -8.98 -10.10 -14.57
C GLN A 324 -9.63 -8.81 -14.06
N GLU A 325 -10.94 -8.79 -13.90
CA GLU A 325 -11.66 -7.65 -13.33
C GLU A 325 -11.25 -7.40 -11.86
N VAL A 326 -11.09 -8.44 -11.06
CA VAL A 326 -10.65 -8.33 -9.65
C VAL A 326 -9.21 -7.82 -9.58
N ILE A 327 -8.34 -8.33 -10.45
CA ILE A 327 -6.94 -7.87 -10.56
C ILE A 327 -6.89 -6.38 -10.93
N ALA A 328 -7.62 -5.98 -11.98
CA ALA A 328 -7.64 -4.60 -12.47
C ALA A 328 -8.16 -3.62 -11.40
N ARG A 329 -9.30 -3.94 -10.77
CA ARG A 329 -9.87 -3.11 -9.69
C ARG A 329 -8.97 -3.03 -8.47
N THR A 330 -8.28 -4.12 -8.13
CA THR A 330 -7.31 -4.12 -7.04
C THR A 330 -6.15 -3.17 -7.37
N ALA A 331 -5.58 -3.28 -8.56
CA ALA A 331 -4.50 -2.39 -9.01
C ALA A 331 -4.94 -0.90 -9.02
N GLU A 332 -6.18 -0.62 -9.41
CA GLU A 332 -6.76 0.74 -9.39
C GLU A 332 -6.83 1.29 -7.96
N LYS A 333 -7.37 0.51 -7.00
CA LYS A 333 -7.45 0.90 -5.58
C LYS A 333 -6.08 1.20 -4.97
N TYR A 334 -5.06 0.40 -5.27
CA TYR A 334 -3.69 0.66 -4.83
C TYR A 334 -3.13 1.96 -5.42
N ARG A 335 -3.37 2.23 -6.72
CA ARG A 335 -2.96 3.48 -7.38
C ARG A 335 -3.67 4.69 -6.79
N GLU A 336 -4.96 4.59 -6.55
CA GLU A 336 -5.75 5.65 -5.93
C GLU A 336 -5.24 6.00 -4.53
N ALA A 337 -4.93 4.99 -3.70
CA ALA A 337 -4.35 5.19 -2.39
C ALA A 337 -2.99 5.92 -2.46
N LEU A 338 -2.09 5.48 -3.36
CA LEU A 338 -0.80 6.15 -3.57
C LEU A 338 -1.02 7.61 -3.95
N PHE A 339 -1.86 7.88 -4.96
CA PHE A 339 -2.11 9.24 -5.43
C PHE A 339 -2.71 10.13 -4.35
N ARG A 340 -3.73 9.68 -3.64
CA ARG A 340 -4.35 10.46 -2.56
C ARG A 340 -3.37 10.80 -1.45
N LEU A 341 -2.54 9.83 -1.02
CA LEU A 341 -1.58 10.04 0.05
C LEU A 341 -0.39 10.89 -0.38
N THR A 342 0.17 10.66 -1.57
CA THR A 342 1.46 11.24 -1.96
C THR A 342 1.38 12.29 -3.06
N GLY A 343 0.27 12.34 -3.80
CA GLY A 343 0.14 13.13 -5.02
C GLY A 343 0.91 12.56 -6.22
N GLN A 344 1.51 11.37 -6.08
CA GLN A 344 2.33 10.74 -7.13
C GLN A 344 1.51 9.74 -7.93
N HIS A 345 1.71 9.74 -9.25
CA HIS A 345 1.25 8.68 -10.13
C HIS A 345 2.36 7.67 -10.38
N LEU A 346 2.01 6.41 -10.55
CA LEU A 346 2.96 5.39 -10.97
C LEU A 346 3.49 5.74 -12.37
N GLY A 347 4.82 5.83 -12.52
CA GLY A 347 5.44 6.19 -13.81
C GLY A 347 5.48 7.68 -14.14
N GLY A 348 4.99 8.58 -13.27
CA GLY A 348 5.07 10.02 -13.48
C GLY A 348 6.50 10.58 -13.25
N PRO A 349 6.86 11.76 -13.83
CA PRO A 349 8.20 12.36 -13.78
C PRO A 349 8.61 12.90 -12.40
N GLY A 350 8.16 12.29 -11.32
CA GLY A 350 8.53 12.61 -9.93
C GLY A 350 9.41 11.57 -9.28
N ALA A 351 9.73 10.46 -9.98
CA ALA A 351 10.63 9.42 -9.49
C ALA A 351 12.13 9.79 -9.54
N ASP A 352 12.48 10.84 -10.29
CA ASP A 352 13.84 11.41 -10.27
C ASP A 352 13.97 12.40 -9.12
N ARG A 353 14.48 11.93 -8.00
CA ARG A 353 14.92 12.79 -6.89
C ARG A 353 15.89 13.82 -7.44
N LYS A 354 15.54 15.09 -7.41
CA LYS A 354 16.50 16.17 -7.60
C LYS A 354 17.61 15.99 -6.57
N ASN A 355 18.77 15.55 -7.04
CA ASN A 355 20.01 15.62 -6.28
C ASN A 355 20.17 17.07 -5.80
N GLY A 356 20.36 17.20 -4.46
CA GLY A 356 20.56 18.49 -3.83
C GLY A 356 21.70 19.25 -4.48
N GLU A 357 21.40 20.28 -5.22
CA GLU A 357 22.32 21.39 -5.44
C GLU A 357 22.39 22.19 -4.14
N THR A 358 23.40 21.91 -3.35
CA THR A 358 23.95 22.88 -2.40
C THR A 358 24.65 23.93 -3.23
N THR A 359 24.04 25.06 -3.43
CA THR A 359 24.72 26.29 -3.92
C THR A 359 25.51 26.91 -2.77
N PRO A 360 26.69 27.50 -3.04
CA PRO A 360 27.72 27.91 -2.07
C PRO A 360 27.32 29.08 -1.16
#